data_8234f67ad61365efc771c949f43790c1
#
_entry.id   8234f67ad61365efc771c949f43790c1
#
_cell.length_a   1.000
_cell.length_b   1.000
_cell.length_c   1.000
_cell.angle_alpha   90.00
_cell.angle_beta   90.00
_cell.angle_gamma   90.00
#
_symmetry.space_group_name_H-M   'P 1'
#
loop_
_entity.id
_entity.type
_entity.pdbx_description
1 polymer ?
#
loop_
_entity_poly.entity_id
_entity_poly.type
_entity_poly.pdbx_seq_one_letter_code
_entity_poly.pdbx_strand_id
1 'polypeptide(L)'
;MKNIQSNKVSTLWLNGKIRNIDHVCLASMVANNLDVTLYHYEAVSNVPSGVKLADASEILDLSLLDKLQCIKNKEHNPHIPIAQFSDFFRIILQKKNKGLWLDTDVFIFRPFTYNPDKVYFCHEGKGRIGYPVIYLPSNHPIIDEYENLLLQDTLMPNWLGFTRGKLRPFIWTLLRKKFSPSDLGITIYGNDGFSRLTKRHNCFKEALDKDLFFHWTGKETDKLFQKENFEYLINNSKHLGIHIHRKQWEHLPINSGSFWEWAISRYGGAIKETNIHN
;
A
#
# COMPACT_ATOMS: atom_id res chain seq x y z
N MET A 1 -15.12 14.42 -25.35
CA MET A 1 -14.09 13.42 -25.00
C MET A 1 -14.78 12.26 -24.34
N LYS A 2 -14.51 11.01 -24.75
CA LYS A 2 -15.03 9.83 -24.05
C LYS A 2 -14.42 9.81 -22.65
N ASN A 3 -15.26 9.71 -21.63
CA ASN A 3 -14.81 9.60 -20.24
C ASN A 3 -14.22 8.17 -20.08
N ILE A 4 -12.92 8.03 -20.29
CA ILE A 4 -12.22 6.75 -20.18
C ILE A 4 -12.22 6.37 -18.70
N GLN A 5 -12.75 5.19 -18.40
CA GLN A 5 -12.75 4.64 -17.05
C GLN A 5 -11.97 3.33 -17.04
N SER A 6 -11.21 3.11 -15.98
CA SER A 6 -10.40 1.90 -15.78
C SER A 6 -10.75 1.21 -14.46
N ASN A 7 -10.73 -0.10 -14.45
CA ASN A 7 -10.84 -0.94 -13.26
C ASN A 7 -9.56 -1.78 -13.02
N LYS A 8 -8.47 -1.50 -13.75
CA LYS A 8 -7.20 -2.21 -13.60
C LYS A 8 -6.54 -1.87 -12.28
N VAL A 9 -6.19 -2.89 -11.53
CA VAL A 9 -5.54 -2.78 -10.23
C VAL A 9 -4.28 -3.63 -10.20
N SER A 10 -3.25 -3.12 -9.58
CA SER A 10 -1.97 -3.81 -9.42
C SER A 10 -1.51 -3.78 -7.98
N THR A 11 -0.87 -4.86 -7.55
CA THR A 11 -0.29 -4.99 -6.21
C THR A 11 0.98 -5.83 -6.25
N LEU A 12 1.73 -5.91 -5.16
CA LEU A 12 2.99 -6.66 -5.05
C LEU A 12 2.94 -7.60 -3.86
N TRP A 13 3.50 -8.81 -4.04
CA TRP A 13 3.78 -9.74 -2.97
C TRP A 13 5.20 -10.30 -3.08
N LEU A 14 5.98 -10.17 -2.00
CA LEU A 14 7.40 -10.55 -1.98
C LEU A 14 7.68 -11.90 -1.31
N ASN A 15 6.68 -12.51 -0.68
CA ASN A 15 6.82 -13.78 0.02
C ASN A 15 6.13 -14.90 -0.73
N GLY A 16 6.51 -16.17 -0.48
CA GLY A 16 5.99 -17.33 -1.23
C GLY A 16 4.50 -17.65 -0.95
N LYS A 17 3.95 -17.32 0.23
CA LYS A 17 2.55 -17.59 0.59
C LYS A 17 1.83 -16.30 0.98
N ILE A 18 0.68 -16.05 0.34
CA ILE A 18 -0.20 -14.94 0.72
C ILE A 18 -0.85 -15.24 2.07
N ARG A 19 -0.85 -14.25 2.98
CA ARG A 19 -1.55 -14.36 4.28
C ARG A 19 -3.06 -14.43 4.05
N ASN A 20 -3.77 -15.02 4.99
CA ASN A 20 -5.23 -15.18 4.89
C ASN A 20 -5.96 -13.83 4.73
N ILE A 21 -5.49 -12.80 5.41
CA ILE A 21 -6.06 -11.46 5.29
C ILE A 21 -5.91 -10.89 3.88
N ASP A 22 -4.71 -11.00 3.29
CA ASP A 22 -4.45 -10.51 1.95
C ASP A 22 -5.23 -11.31 0.91
N HIS A 23 -5.39 -12.64 1.11
CA HIS A 23 -6.25 -13.47 0.27
C HIS A 23 -7.69 -12.94 0.25
N VAL A 24 -8.29 -12.71 1.43
CA VAL A 24 -9.65 -12.19 1.56
C VAL A 24 -9.79 -10.82 0.89
N CYS A 25 -8.81 -9.93 1.08
CA CYS A 25 -8.81 -8.61 0.45
C CYS A 25 -8.71 -8.71 -1.07
N LEU A 26 -7.77 -9.50 -1.61
CA LEU A 26 -7.63 -9.72 -3.04
C LEU A 26 -8.88 -10.36 -3.66
N ALA A 27 -9.50 -11.34 -2.97
CA ALA A 27 -10.75 -11.94 -3.41
C ALA A 27 -11.90 -10.92 -3.45
N SER A 28 -11.94 -9.99 -2.47
CA SER A 28 -12.92 -8.90 -2.47
C SER A 28 -12.75 -7.95 -3.65
N MET A 29 -11.51 -7.67 -4.07
CA MET A 29 -11.22 -6.86 -5.26
C MET A 29 -11.79 -7.50 -6.52
N VAL A 30 -11.51 -8.79 -6.74
CA VAL A 30 -12.03 -9.56 -7.90
C VAL A 30 -13.55 -9.61 -7.88
N ALA A 31 -14.16 -9.90 -6.73
CA ALA A 31 -15.62 -9.97 -6.58
C ALA A 31 -16.32 -8.62 -6.85
N ASN A 32 -15.60 -7.51 -6.72
CA ASN A 32 -16.08 -6.17 -7.05
C ASN A 32 -15.65 -5.71 -8.46
N ASN A 33 -15.39 -6.65 -9.37
CA ASN A 33 -15.10 -6.43 -10.79
C ASN A 33 -13.82 -5.61 -11.05
N LEU A 34 -12.84 -5.63 -10.14
CA LEU A 34 -11.52 -5.09 -10.42
C LEU A 34 -10.68 -6.11 -11.19
N ASP A 35 -9.95 -5.64 -12.20
CA ASP A 35 -9.00 -6.44 -12.97
C ASP A 35 -7.65 -6.45 -12.24
N VAL A 36 -7.45 -7.44 -11.35
CA VAL A 36 -6.36 -7.49 -10.38
C VAL A 36 -5.16 -8.23 -10.94
N THR A 37 -3.98 -7.57 -10.93
CA THR A 37 -2.69 -8.18 -11.23
C THR A 37 -1.80 -8.14 -9.99
N LEU A 38 -1.37 -9.31 -9.52
CA LEU A 38 -0.41 -9.49 -8.44
C LEU A 38 0.98 -9.71 -9.04
N TYR A 39 1.86 -8.77 -8.78
CA TYR A 39 3.28 -8.89 -9.15
C TYR A 39 4.05 -9.68 -8.10
N HIS A 40 4.98 -10.53 -8.54
CA HIS A 40 5.78 -11.38 -7.66
C HIS A 40 7.14 -11.69 -8.27
N TYR A 41 8.16 -11.97 -7.43
CA TYR A 41 9.50 -12.38 -7.87
C TYR A 41 9.71 -13.89 -7.79
N GLU A 42 8.97 -14.58 -6.96
CA GLU A 42 9.03 -16.03 -6.72
C GLU A 42 7.62 -16.63 -6.75
N ALA A 43 7.54 -17.93 -6.88
CA ALA A 43 6.24 -18.63 -6.91
C ALA A 43 5.40 -18.29 -5.68
N VAL A 44 4.15 -17.91 -5.92
CA VAL A 44 3.21 -17.48 -4.88
C VAL A 44 2.08 -18.51 -4.74
N SER A 45 1.76 -18.86 -3.50
CA SER A 45 0.64 -19.74 -3.17
C SER A 45 -0.47 -19.00 -2.42
N ASN A 46 -1.64 -19.63 -2.26
CA ASN A 46 -2.82 -19.07 -1.63
C ASN A 46 -3.38 -17.83 -2.36
N VAL A 47 -3.20 -17.77 -3.69
CA VAL A 47 -3.75 -16.71 -4.54
C VAL A 47 -5.23 -16.99 -4.80
N PRO A 48 -6.15 -16.01 -4.59
CA PRO A 48 -7.55 -16.22 -4.92
C PRO A 48 -7.78 -16.33 -6.42
N SER A 49 -8.82 -17.11 -6.80
CA SER A 49 -9.23 -17.23 -8.20
C SER A 49 -9.56 -15.86 -8.80
N GLY A 50 -9.19 -15.66 -10.06
CA GLY A 50 -9.42 -14.41 -10.81
C GLY A 50 -8.32 -13.37 -10.64
N VAL A 51 -7.35 -13.54 -9.74
CA VAL A 51 -6.14 -12.71 -9.67
C VAL A 51 -5.13 -13.18 -10.72
N LYS A 52 -4.66 -12.27 -11.57
CA LYS A 52 -3.61 -12.51 -12.55
C LYS A 52 -2.24 -12.41 -11.88
N LEU A 53 -1.31 -13.27 -12.26
CA LEU A 53 0.07 -13.23 -11.80
C LEU A 53 0.97 -12.62 -12.88
N ALA A 54 1.94 -11.79 -12.46
CA ALA A 54 2.91 -11.18 -13.35
C ALA A 54 4.29 -11.09 -12.68
N ASP A 55 5.35 -11.14 -13.49
CA ASP A 55 6.72 -11.01 -13.03
C ASP A 55 7.00 -9.57 -12.57
N ALA A 56 7.37 -9.43 -11.30
CA ALA A 56 7.69 -8.14 -10.70
C ALA A 56 9.01 -7.54 -11.24
N SER A 57 9.92 -8.37 -11.76
CA SER A 57 11.18 -7.91 -12.36
C SER A 57 10.97 -7.04 -13.61
N GLU A 58 9.82 -7.15 -14.27
CA GLU A 58 9.43 -6.25 -15.35
C GLU A 58 9.20 -4.81 -14.89
N ILE A 59 8.93 -4.61 -13.60
CA ILE A 59 8.67 -3.29 -13.02
C ILE A 59 9.92 -2.70 -12.39
N LEU A 60 10.55 -3.44 -11.47
CA LEU A 60 11.68 -2.96 -10.68
C LEU A 60 12.60 -4.13 -10.35
N ASP A 61 13.91 -3.91 -10.38
CA ASP A 61 14.89 -4.93 -10.02
C ASP A 61 14.94 -5.13 -8.50
N LEU A 62 14.93 -6.40 -8.06
CA LEU A 62 14.93 -6.76 -6.64
C LEU A 62 16.23 -6.33 -5.92
N SER A 63 17.34 -6.14 -6.65
CA SER A 63 18.62 -5.67 -6.10
C SER A 63 18.55 -4.29 -5.45
N LEU A 64 17.48 -3.52 -5.70
CA LEU A 64 17.22 -2.27 -4.97
C LEU A 64 17.12 -2.51 -3.46
N LEU A 65 16.70 -3.69 -3.01
CA LEU A 65 16.65 -4.04 -1.58
C LEU A 65 18.02 -3.90 -0.90
N ASP A 66 19.13 -4.16 -1.61
CA ASP A 66 20.47 -4.04 -1.06
C ASP A 66 20.82 -2.59 -0.74
N LYS A 67 20.35 -1.64 -1.57
CA LYS A 67 20.51 -0.19 -1.33
C LYS A 67 19.62 0.35 -0.20
N LEU A 68 18.52 -0.33 0.10
CA LEU A 68 17.54 0.08 1.12
C LEU A 68 17.84 -0.46 2.53
N GLN A 69 18.94 -1.20 2.70
CA GLN A 69 19.28 -1.76 4.02
C GLN A 69 19.51 -0.67 5.07
N CYS A 70 18.90 -0.84 6.25
CA CYS A 70 19.21 -0.02 7.41
C CYS A 70 20.59 -0.38 7.95
N ILE A 71 21.43 0.61 8.18
CA ILE A 71 22.76 0.42 8.77
C ILE A 71 22.68 0.53 10.30
N LYS A 72 21.99 1.55 10.78
CA LYS A 72 21.92 1.89 12.20
C LYS A 72 20.88 1.09 12.97
N ASN A 73 19.75 0.79 12.32
CA ASN A 73 18.59 0.12 12.93
C ASN A 73 18.37 -1.30 12.37
N LYS A 74 19.42 -1.95 11.87
CA LYS A 74 19.34 -3.24 11.19
C LYS A 74 18.62 -4.33 12.01
N GLU A 75 18.90 -4.37 13.32
CA GLU A 75 18.31 -5.39 14.21
C GLU A 75 16.90 -5.04 14.69
N HIS A 76 16.51 -3.76 14.66
CA HIS A 76 15.26 -3.30 15.26
C HIS A 76 14.08 -3.28 14.30
N ASN A 77 14.29 -3.33 12.98
CA ASN A 77 13.19 -3.22 12.03
C ASN A 77 13.52 -3.82 10.64
N PRO A 78 13.54 -5.16 10.51
CA PRO A 78 13.89 -5.84 9.25
C PRO A 78 12.88 -5.60 8.12
N HIS A 79 11.70 -5.07 8.45
CA HIS A 79 10.64 -4.79 7.48
C HIS A 79 10.79 -3.44 6.76
N ILE A 80 11.67 -2.54 7.24
CA ILE A 80 11.84 -1.22 6.61
C ILE A 80 12.26 -1.33 5.15
N PRO A 81 13.29 -2.11 4.76
CA PRO A 81 13.69 -2.24 3.37
C PRO A 81 12.58 -2.74 2.46
N ILE A 82 11.81 -3.74 2.91
CA ILE A 82 10.69 -4.32 2.15
C ILE A 82 9.58 -3.28 1.92
N ALA A 83 9.21 -2.55 2.98
CA ALA A 83 8.20 -1.51 2.86
C ALA A 83 8.65 -0.39 1.92
N GLN A 84 9.90 0.05 2.03
CA GLN A 84 10.47 1.09 1.16
C GLN A 84 10.64 0.61 -0.28
N PHE A 85 10.99 -0.65 -0.50
CA PHE A 85 11.00 -1.26 -1.83
C PHE A 85 9.61 -1.20 -2.46
N SER A 86 8.57 -1.58 -1.73
CA SER A 86 7.18 -1.46 -2.17
C SER A 86 6.79 -0.01 -2.48
N ASP A 87 7.35 0.97 -1.74
CA ASP A 87 7.11 2.40 -2.00
C ASP A 87 7.67 2.84 -3.37
N PHE A 88 8.85 2.37 -3.75
CA PHE A 88 9.38 2.59 -5.11
C PHE A 88 8.60 1.81 -6.15
N PHE A 89 8.34 0.55 -5.90
CA PHE A 89 7.66 -0.34 -6.84
C PHE A 89 6.32 0.25 -7.32
N ARG A 90 5.47 0.72 -6.39
CA ARG A 90 4.14 1.27 -6.72
C ARG A 90 4.21 2.52 -7.57
N ILE A 91 5.27 3.32 -7.49
CA ILE A 91 5.45 4.51 -8.32
C ILE A 91 5.99 4.15 -9.70
N ILE A 92 6.98 3.27 -9.79
CA ILE A 92 7.52 2.82 -11.09
C ILE A 92 6.47 2.02 -11.87
N LEU A 93 5.59 1.30 -11.18
CA LEU A 93 4.42 0.67 -11.76
C LEU A 93 3.50 1.69 -12.47
N GLN A 94 3.30 2.89 -11.89
CA GLN A 94 2.53 3.96 -12.53
C GLN A 94 3.20 4.46 -13.81
N LYS A 95 4.53 4.61 -13.82
CA LYS A 95 5.30 4.96 -15.05
C LYS A 95 5.01 4.01 -16.20
N LYS A 96 4.81 2.73 -15.90
CA LYS A 96 4.54 1.67 -16.87
C LYS A 96 3.04 1.48 -17.19
N ASN A 97 2.15 2.37 -16.71
CA ASN A 97 0.70 2.31 -16.94
C ASN A 97 0.06 0.96 -16.55
N LYS A 98 0.51 0.36 -15.46
CA LYS A 98 0.02 -0.96 -15.06
C LYS A 98 -1.25 -0.92 -14.19
N GLY A 99 -1.86 0.24 -14.01
CA GLY A 99 -3.12 0.41 -13.29
C GLY A 99 -2.98 1.05 -11.91
N LEU A 100 -4.10 1.19 -11.23
CA LEU A 100 -4.17 1.73 -9.86
C LEU A 100 -3.47 0.76 -8.91
N TRP A 101 -2.60 1.30 -8.04
CA TRP A 101 -2.03 0.53 -6.95
C TRP A 101 -3.02 0.39 -5.80
N LEU A 102 -3.22 -0.84 -5.34
CA LEU A 102 -3.84 -1.16 -4.04
C LEU A 102 -2.89 -2.04 -3.24
N ASP A 103 -2.69 -1.72 -1.94
CA ASP A 103 -1.99 -2.66 -1.05
C ASP A 103 -2.82 -3.95 -0.92
N THR A 104 -2.16 -5.09 -0.72
CA THR A 104 -2.83 -6.41 -0.64
C THR A 104 -3.83 -6.50 0.50
N ASP A 105 -3.70 -5.67 1.53
CA ASP A 105 -4.58 -5.58 2.70
C ASP A 105 -5.63 -4.47 2.61
N VAL A 106 -5.97 -4.03 1.39
CA VAL A 106 -7.14 -3.16 1.13
C VAL A 106 -8.33 -4.04 0.78
N PHE A 107 -9.35 -4.08 1.63
CA PHE A 107 -10.61 -4.74 1.35
C PHE A 107 -11.56 -3.83 0.57
N ILE A 108 -12.24 -4.36 -0.46
CA ILE A 108 -13.15 -3.62 -1.32
C ILE A 108 -14.60 -4.01 -1.02
N PHE A 109 -15.44 -3.00 -0.70
CA PHE A 109 -16.87 -3.18 -0.43
C PHE A 109 -17.74 -3.11 -1.68
N ARG A 110 -17.34 -2.26 -2.66
CA ARG A 110 -18.17 -1.89 -3.82
C ARG A 110 -17.34 -1.76 -5.08
N PRO A 111 -17.89 -2.07 -6.26
CA PRO A 111 -17.24 -1.77 -7.53
C PRO A 111 -16.95 -0.27 -7.66
N PHE A 112 -15.80 0.04 -8.21
CA PHE A 112 -15.44 1.41 -8.59
C PHE A 112 -14.53 1.41 -9.82
N THR A 113 -14.41 2.57 -10.45
CA THR A 113 -13.49 2.84 -11.55
C THR A 113 -12.78 4.16 -11.30
N TYR A 114 -11.67 4.37 -11.98
CA TYR A 114 -10.93 5.63 -11.93
C TYR A 114 -10.63 6.14 -13.34
N ASN A 115 -10.43 7.45 -13.48
CA ASN A 115 -10.02 8.05 -14.74
C ASN A 115 -8.49 8.00 -14.87
N PRO A 116 -7.92 7.32 -15.90
CA PRO A 116 -6.48 7.21 -16.09
C PRO A 116 -5.79 8.51 -16.51
N ASP A 117 -6.53 9.56 -16.84
CA ASP A 117 -5.97 10.87 -17.13
C ASP A 117 -5.85 11.77 -15.88
N LYS A 118 -6.30 11.28 -14.72
CA LYS A 118 -6.31 12.04 -13.45
C LYS A 118 -5.63 11.25 -12.33
N VAL A 119 -5.10 11.98 -11.36
CA VAL A 119 -4.64 11.36 -10.12
C VAL A 119 -5.81 10.72 -9.36
N TYR A 120 -5.54 9.60 -8.69
CA TYR A 120 -6.50 8.94 -7.81
C TYR A 120 -5.79 8.49 -6.54
N PHE A 121 -6.00 9.20 -5.47
CA PHE A 121 -5.54 8.88 -4.12
C PHE A 121 -6.42 9.63 -3.11
N CYS A 122 -6.43 9.18 -1.86
CA CYS A 122 -7.30 9.71 -0.82
C CYS A 122 -6.48 10.36 0.30
N HIS A 123 -7.08 11.30 0.99
CA HIS A 123 -6.57 11.73 2.29
C HIS A 123 -6.62 10.57 3.29
N GLU A 124 -5.61 10.44 4.14
CA GLU A 124 -5.60 9.52 5.29
C GLU A 124 -5.94 10.25 6.61
N GLY A 125 -5.89 11.56 6.59
CA GLY A 125 -5.99 12.42 7.77
C GLY A 125 -4.66 13.04 8.19
N LYS A 126 -4.69 13.97 9.15
CA LYS A 126 -3.50 14.66 9.68
C LYS A 126 -2.60 15.30 8.59
N GLY A 127 -3.20 15.77 7.49
CA GLY A 127 -2.49 16.40 6.37
C GLY A 127 -1.62 15.45 5.55
N ARG A 128 -1.97 14.16 5.50
CA ARG A 128 -1.30 13.10 4.75
C ARG A 128 -2.20 12.50 3.69
N ILE A 129 -1.55 11.95 2.66
CA ILE A 129 -2.17 11.09 1.64
C ILE A 129 -2.03 9.64 2.07
N GLY A 130 -3.09 8.85 1.90
CA GLY A 130 -3.06 7.41 2.12
C GLY A 130 -2.33 6.70 0.98
N TYR A 131 -1.19 6.14 1.27
CA TYR A 131 -0.30 5.53 0.29
C TYR A 131 -0.71 4.11 -0.20
N PRO A 132 -1.56 3.37 0.51
CA PRO A 132 -2.12 2.09 0.04
C PRO A 132 -3.02 2.15 -1.20
N VAL A 133 -3.51 3.34 -1.58
CA VAL A 133 -4.39 3.56 -2.73
C VAL A 133 -3.82 4.70 -3.57
N ILE A 134 -3.16 4.40 -4.69
CA ILE A 134 -2.50 5.42 -5.52
C ILE A 134 -2.63 5.13 -7.00
N TYR A 135 -3.04 6.14 -7.75
CA TYR A 135 -2.82 6.22 -9.18
C TYR A 135 -2.28 7.59 -9.56
N LEU A 136 -1.28 7.57 -10.42
CA LEU A 136 -0.70 8.73 -11.10
C LEU A 136 -0.66 8.47 -12.61
N PRO A 137 -1.10 9.40 -13.47
CA PRO A 137 -0.80 9.30 -14.90
C PRO A 137 0.70 9.12 -15.14
N SER A 138 1.09 8.34 -16.13
CA SER A 138 2.50 7.92 -16.36
C SER A 138 3.50 9.05 -16.61
N ASN A 139 3.01 10.24 -16.94
CA ASN A 139 3.80 11.46 -17.14
C ASN A 139 3.75 12.42 -15.94
N HIS A 140 3.23 11.97 -14.78
CA HIS A 140 3.09 12.83 -13.61
C HIS A 140 4.46 13.14 -12.98
N PRO A 141 4.79 14.41 -12.66
CA PRO A 141 6.13 14.82 -12.22
C PRO A 141 6.59 14.19 -10.89
N ILE A 142 5.69 13.69 -10.08
CA ILE A 142 6.06 12.90 -8.88
C ILE A 142 6.81 11.62 -9.28
N ILE A 143 6.46 11.01 -10.40
CA ILE A 143 7.15 9.79 -10.88
C ILE A 143 8.61 10.11 -11.21
N ASP A 144 8.86 11.23 -11.87
CA ASP A 144 10.21 11.69 -12.22
C ASP A 144 11.08 11.91 -10.96
N GLU A 145 10.49 12.37 -9.85
CA GLU A 145 11.22 12.51 -8.58
C GLU A 145 11.75 11.16 -8.07
N TYR A 146 10.95 10.10 -8.17
CA TYR A 146 11.38 8.74 -7.77
C TYR A 146 12.37 8.14 -8.78
N GLU A 147 12.16 8.32 -10.09
CA GLU A 147 13.11 7.87 -11.11
C GLU A 147 14.48 8.54 -10.92
N ASN A 148 14.51 9.87 -10.73
CA ASN A 148 15.73 10.61 -10.45
C ASN A 148 16.41 10.15 -9.16
N LEU A 149 15.63 9.75 -8.14
CA LEU A 149 16.20 9.22 -6.91
C LEU A 149 16.83 7.85 -7.11
N LEU A 150 16.24 6.97 -7.93
CA LEU A 150 16.80 5.66 -8.26
C LEU A 150 18.12 5.74 -9.02
N LEU A 151 18.38 6.83 -9.74
CA LEU A 151 19.64 7.08 -10.41
C LEU A 151 20.77 7.53 -9.47
N GLN A 152 20.44 7.86 -8.21
CA GLN A 152 21.43 8.27 -7.21
C GLN A 152 22.03 7.06 -6.48
N ASP A 153 23.31 7.14 -6.17
CA ASP A 153 23.98 6.09 -5.40
C ASP A 153 23.44 5.96 -3.97
N THR A 154 23.03 7.06 -3.37
CA THR A 154 22.69 7.13 -1.95
C THR A 154 21.20 7.00 -1.64
N LEU A 155 20.33 7.11 -2.62
CA LEU A 155 18.86 7.18 -2.46
C LEU A 155 18.39 8.23 -1.43
N MET A 156 19.15 9.32 -1.22
CA MET A 156 18.80 10.35 -0.25
C MET A 156 17.71 11.27 -0.81
N PRO A 157 16.47 11.23 -0.25
CA PRO A 157 15.37 12.00 -0.82
C PRO A 157 15.50 13.49 -0.50
N ASN A 158 15.28 14.32 -1.52
CA ASN A 158 15.38 15.79 -1.43
C ASN A 158 14.12 16.47 -0.88
N TRP A 159 13.05 15.71 -0.67
CA TRP A 159 11.76 16.19 -0.19
C TRP A 159 11.57 16.12 1.33
N LEU A 160 12.52 15.55 2.07
CA LEU A 160 12.46 15.55 3.52
C LEU A 160 12.68 16.96 4.07
N GLY A 161 11.94 17.33 5.13
CA GLY A 161 12.11 18.61 5.78
C GLY A 161 13.50 18.76 6.44
N PHE A 162 13.86 20.00 6.80
CA PHE A 162 15.18 20.37 7.30
C PHE A 162 15.73 19.43 8.38
N THR A 163 14.94 19.13 9.40
CA THR A 163 15.38 18.30 10.53
C THR A 163 15.77 16.88 10.09
N ARG A 164 14.94 16.23 9.27
CA ARG A 164 15.15 14.84 8.86
C ARG A 164 16.07 14.71 7.66
N GLY A 165 15.96 15.62 6.69
CA GLY A 165 16.73 15.54 5.44
C GLY A 165 18.12 16.21 5.49
N LYS A 166 18.36 17.14 6.45
CA LYS A 166 19.62 17.87 6.54
C LYS A 166 20.28 17.75 7.91
N LEU A 167 19.58 18.19 8.97
CA LEU A 167 20.17 18.29 10.31
C LEU A 167 20.58 16.92 10.87
N ARG A 168 19.72 15.92 10.80
CA ARG A 168 20.01 14.58 11.33
C ARG A 168 21.15 13.89 10.57
N PRO A 169 21.20 13.85 9.23
CA PRO A 169 22.34 13.35 8.48
C PRO A 169 23.63 14.09 8.83
N PHE A 170 23.60 15.42 8.92
CA PHE A 170 24.75 16.24 9.30
C PHE A 170 25.31 15.85 10.69
N ILE A 171 24.44 15.77 11.72
CA ILE A 171 24.83 15.34 13.06
C ILE A 171 25.45 13.94 13.05
N TRP A 172 24.84 12.99 12.31
CA TRP A 172 25.39 11.64 12.24
C TRP A 172 26.75 11.59 11.56
N THR A 173 26.96 12.36 10.51
CA THR A 173 28.26 12.51 9.85
C THR A 173 29.31 13.11 10.80
N LEU A 174 28.95 14.18 11.54
CA LEU A 174 29.81 14.81 12.53
C LEU A 174 30.23 13.84 13.63
N LEU A 175 29.29 13.00 14.07
CA LEU A 175 29.54 11.95 15.06
C LEU A 175 30.21 10.68 14.48
N ARG A 176 30.62 10.73 13.19
CA ARG A 176 31.23 9.60 12.46
C ARG A 176 30.36 8.32 12.48
N LYS A 177 29.04 8.47 12.58
CA LYS A 177 28.08 7.34 12.57
C LYS A 177 27.76 6.97 11.14
N LYS A 178 27.96 5.70 10.78
CA LYS A 178 27.45 5.15 9.52
C LYS A 178 25.92 5.14 9.55
N PHE A 179 25.29 5.50 8.47
CA PHE A 179 23.83 5.46 8.31
C PHE A 179 23.48 5.30 6.82
N SER A 180 22.30 4.81 6.58
CA SER A 180 21.63 4.83 5.26
C SER A 180 20.43 5.78 5.29
N PRO A 181 19.88 6.20 4.14
CA PRO A 181 18.63 6.94 4.09
C PRO A 181 17.48 6.20 4.80
N SER A 182 17.43 4.87 4.71
CA SER A 182 16.41 4.03 5.37
C SER A 182 16.38 4.20 6.89
N ASP A 183 17.51 4.55 7.53
CA ASP A 183 17.57 4.87 8.96
C ASP A 183 16.83 6.17 9.34
N LEU A 184 16.45 7.00 8.36
CA LEU A 184 15.64 8.19 8.57
C LEU A 184 14.16 7.89 8.81
N GLY A 185 13.72 6.67 8.53
CA GLY A 185 12.38 6.17 8.87
C GLY A 185 11.66 5.50 7.73
N ILE A 186 10.73 4.60 8.06
CA ILE A 186 9.99 3.75 7.12
C ILE A 186 9.17 4.53 6.09
N THR A 187 8.68 5.71 6.42
CA THR A 187 7.73 6.48 5.58
C THR A 187 8.38 7.52 4.67
N ILE A 188 9.72 7.55 4.59
CA ILE A 188 10.45 8.62 3.85
C ILE A 188 10.21 8.58 2.35
N TYR A 189 9.98 7.41 1.78
CA TYR A 189 9.59 7.22 0.38
C TYR A 189 8.09 6.99 0.23
N GLY A 190 7.41 6.50 1.25
CA GLY A 190 5.99 6.25 1.27
C GLY A 190 5.16 7.45 1.71
N ASN A 191 4.26 7.21 2.64
CA ASN A 191 3.20 8.13 3.07
C ASN A 191 3.69 9.57 3.39
N ASP A 192 4.76 9.77 4.17
CA ASP A 192 5.29 11.11 4.46
C ASP A 192 5.97 11.74 3.23
N GLY A 193 6.80 10.97 2.53
CA GLY A 193 7.49 11.43 1.32
C GLY A 193 6.51 11.81 0.23
N PHE A 194 5.58 10.94 -0.09
CA PHE A 194 4.55 11.16 -1.10
C PHE A 194 3.66 12.36 -0.77
N SER A 195 3.23 12.51 0.50
CA SER A 195 2.44 13.67 0.93
C SER A 195 3.19 14.99 0.74
N ARG A 196 4.50 15.00 0.89
CA ARG A 196 5.34 16.19 0.64
C ARG A 196 5.46 16.48 -0.87
N LEU A 197 5.60 15.44 -1.67
CA LEU A 197 5.65 15.55 -3.12
C LEU A 197 4.31 16.03 -3.69
N THR A 198 3.18 15.52 -3.21
CA THR A 198 1.87 16.03 -3.65
C THR A 198 1.67 17.50 -3.35
N LYS A 199 2.20 18.00 -2.21
CA LYS A 199 2.21 19.44 -1.89
C LYS A 199 3.15 20.24 -2.78
N ARG A 200 4.36 19.71 -3.05
CA ARG A 200 5.35 20.33 -3.94
C ARG A 200 4.82 20.50 -5.37
N HIS A 201 4.13 19.48 -5.87
CA HIS A 201 3.56 19.46 -7.23
C HIS A 201 2.09 19.92 -7.31
N ASN A 202 1.59 20.57 -6.25
CA ASN A 202 0.28 21.22 -6.17
C ASN A 202 -0.94 20.31 -6.38
N CYS A 203 -0.79 18.98 -6.30
CA CYS A 203 -1.89 18.02 -6.45
C CYS A 203 -2.46 17.50 -5.11
N PHE A 204 -1.97 17.98 -3.96
CA PHE A 204 -2.45 17.55 -2.64
C PHE A 204 -3.96 17.78 -2.46
N LYS A 205 -4.49 18.86 -3.05
CA LYS A 205 -5.93 19.21 -2.95
C LYS A 205 -6.82 18.39 -3.88
N GLU A 206 -6.22 17.64 -4.82
CA GLU A 206 -6.94 16.72 -5.69
C GLU A 206 -7.26 15.39 -5.01
N ALA A 207 -6.70 15.16 -3.82
CA ALA A 207 -6.97 13.95 -3.05
C ALA A 207 -8.46 13.82 -2.71
N LEU A 208 -8.98 12.63 -2.91
CA LEU A 208 -10.35 12.27 -2.61
C LEU A 208 -10.58 12.19 -1.09
N ASP A 209 -11.86 12.12 -0.70
CA ASP A 209 -12.23 12.02 0.71
C ASP A 209 -11.61 10.76 1.35
N LYS A 210 -11.11 10.92 2.57
CA LYS A 210 -10.53 9.83 3.36
C LYS A 210 -11.54 8.70 3.61
N ASP A 211 -12.83 9.03 3.71
CA ASP A 211 -13.86 8.05 4.05
C ASP A 211 -14.08 7.01 2.95
N LEU A 212 -13.51 7.20 1.75
CA LEU A 212 -13.55 6.19 0.71
C LEU A 212 -12.78 4.91 1.09
N PHE A 213 -11.59 5.06 1.75
CA PHE A 213 -10.71 3.92 2.08
C PHE A 213 -10.07 4.00 3.47
N PHE A 214 -10.10 5.16 4.14
CA PHE A 214 -9.37 5.42 5.39
C PHE A 214 -10.30 5.98 6.48
N HIS A 215 -11.59 5.61 6.48
CA HIS A 215 -12.53 6.06 7.52
C HIS A 215 -12.10 5.57 8.91
N TRP A 216 -11.47 4.41 9.02
CA TRP A 216 -10.77 3.94 10.22
C TRP A 216 -9.29 3.75 9.91
N THR A 217 -8.42 4.26 10.79
CA THR A 217 -6.97 4.18 10.63
C THR A 217 -6.28 3.76 11.92
N GLY A 218 -5.15 3.08 11.81
CA GLY A 218 -4.37 2.63 12.97
C GLY A 218 -5.18 1.72 13.90
N LYS A 219 -5.29 2.08 15.18
CA LYS A 219 -6.03 1.29 16.18
C LYS A 219 -7.54 1.23 15.94
N GLU A 220 -8.10 2.20 15.21
CA GLU A 220 -9.53 2.18 14.91
C GLU A 220 -9.92 1.00 14.01
N THR A 221 -8.98 0.43 13.26
CA THR A 221 -9.24 -0.77 12.45
C THR A 221 -9.62 -2.00 13.29
N ASP A 222 -9.38 -2.01 14.61
CA ASP A 222 -9.88 -3.05 15.52
C ASP A 222 -11.41 -3.14 15.53
N LYS A 223 -12.10 -2.07 15.18
CA LYS A 223 -13.56 -2.03 15.00
C LYS A 223 -14.09 -3.04 13.98
N LEU A 224 -13.25 -3.48 13.03
CA LEU A 224 -13.60 -4.52 12.05
C LEU A 224 -13.91 -5.89 12.69
N PHE A 225 -13.42 -6.13 13.91
CA PHE A 225 -13.62 -7.37 14.67
C PHE A 225 -14.77 -7.28 15.67
N GLN A 226 -15.43 -6.14 15.76
CA GLN A 226 -16.51 -5.86 16.71
C GLN A 226 -17.85 -5.93 15.99
N LYS A 227 -18.81 -6.68 16.56
CA LYS A 227 -20.14 -6.91 15.98
C LYS A 227 -20.92 -5.60 15.75
N GLU A 228 -20.87 -4.70 16.69
CA GLU A 228 -21.62 -3.43 16.69
C GLU A 228 -21.24 -2.49 15.55
N ASN A 229 -20.09 -2.71 14.92
CA ASN A 229 -19.61 -1.85 13.82
C ASN A 229 -19.92 -2.41 12.43
N PHE A 230 -20.42 -3.63 12.33
CA PHE A 230 -20.64 -4.32 11.05
C PHE A 230 -21.66 -3.60 10.16
N GLU A 231 -22.83 -3.29 10.71
CA GLU A 231 -23.91 -2.61 9.99
C GLU A 231 -23.48 -1.23 9.49
N TYR A 232 -22.79 -0.46 10.32
CA TYR A 232 -22.26 0.84 9.93
C TYR A 232 -21.30 0.73 8.73
N LEU A 233 -20.42 -0.26 8.76
CA LEU A 233 -19.39 -0.42 7.74
C LEU A 233 -19.99 -0.81 6.38
N ILE A 234 -20.91 -1.77 6.36
CA ILE A 234 -21.49 -2.34 5.14
C ILE A 234 -22.51 -1.39 4.50
N ASN A 235 -23.34 -0.73 5.31
CA ASN A 235 -24.44 0.08 4.82
C ASN A 235 -24.04 1.50 4.40
N ASN A 236 -22.82 1.96 4.75
CA ASN A 236 -22.37 3.28 4.35
C ASN A 236 -21.95 3.28 2.88
N SER A 237 -22.78 3.91 2.02
CA SER A 237 -22.56 3.97 0.57
C SER A 237 -21.31 4.74 0.14
N LYS A 238 -20.72 5.55 1.00
CA LYS A 238 -19.49 6.29 0.72
C LYS A 238 -18.25 5.40 0.77
N HIS A 239 -18.25 4.32 1.55
CA HIS A 239 -17.10 3.45 1.67
C HIS A 239 -16.93 2.60 0.41
N LEU A 240 -15.85 2.79 -0.33
CA LEU A 240 -15.45 1.93 -1.45
C LEU A 240 -14.64 0.73 -0.96
N GLY A 241 -13.81 0.95 0.03
CA GLY A 241 -12.97 -0.07 0.65
C GLY A 241 -12.46 0.37 2.02
N ILE A 242 -11.62 -0.47 2.61
CA ILE A 242 -10.91 -0.13 3.85
C ILE A 242 -9.50 -0.71 3.82
N HIS A 243 -8.52 0.11 4.18
CA HIS A 243 -7.15 -0.33 4.41
C HIS A 243 -7.02 -0.88 5.83
N ILE A 244 -6.71 -2.16 5.92
CA ILE A 244 -6.76 -2.91 7.16
C ILE A 244 -5.54 -2.64 8.06
N HIS A 245 -4.37 -2.37 7.50
CA HIS A 245 -3.16 -1.84 8.15
C HIS A 245 -2.55 -2.70 9.29
N ARG A 246 -2.94 -3.95 9.56
CA ARG A 246 -2.38 -4.71 10.68
C ARG A 246 -1.84 -6.08 10.32
N LYS A 247 -0.56 -6.29 10.65
CA LYS A 247 0.12 -7.59 10.54
C LYS A 247 -0.30 -8.62 11.59
N GLN A 248 -0.98 -8.19 12.67
CA GLN A 248 -1.27 -9.03 13.86
C GLN A 248 -2.60 -9.77 13.82
N TRP A 249 -3.32 -9.70 12.74
CA TRP A 249 -4.70 -10.16 12.66
C TRP A 249 -4.88 -11.67 12.55
N GLU A 250 -3.88 -12.39 12.06
CA GLU A 250 -3.92 -13.85 11.98
C GLU A 250 -4.09 -14.52 13.36
N HIS A 251 -3.84 -13.76 14.42
CA HIS A 251 -3.91 -14.24 15.82
C HIS A 251 -5.11 -13.68 16.61
N LEU A 252 -5.95 -12.83 16.00
CA LEU A 252 -7.11 -12.31 16.69
C LEU A 252 -8.29 -13.28 16.58
N PRO A 253 -9.07 -13.49 17.67
CA PRO A 253 -10.25 -14.32 17.61
C PRO A 253 -11.28 -13.73 16.64
N ILE A 254 -11.88 -14.59 15.84
CA ILE A 254 -12.98 -14.21 14.95
C ILE A 254 -14.24 -14.08 15.81
N ASN A 255 -14.64 -12.84 16.09
CA ASN A 255 -15.85 -12.58 16.86
C ASN A 255 -17.08 -12.78 15.97
N SER A 256 -18.05 -13.56 16.47
CA SER A 256 -19.29 -13.82 15.75
C SER A 256 -20.09 -12.54 15.49
N GLY A 257 -20.59 -12.39 14.26
CA GLY A 257 -21.31 -11.22 13.79
C GLY A 257 -20.42 -10.03 13.44
N SER A 258 -19.09 -10.17 13.50
CA SER A 258 -18.15 -9.13 13.07
C SER A 258 -18.04 -9.06 11.56
N PHE A 259 -17.56 -7.89 11.05
CA PHE A 259 -17.22 -7.74 9.64
C PHE A 259 -16.20 -8.80 9.19
N TRP A 260 -15.21 -9.12 10.02
CA TRP A 260 -14.16 -10.05 9.66
C TRP A 260 -14.67 -11.49 9.49
N GLU A 261 -15.56 -11.94 10.37
CA GLU A 261 -16.24 -13.23 10.19
C GLU A 261 -17.00 -13.27 8.86
N TRP A 262 -17.78 -12.24 8.58
CA TRP A 262 -18.51 -12.11 7.33
C TRP A 262 -17.57 -12.12 6.10
N ALA A 263 -16.46 -11.37 6.15
CA ALA A 263 -15.49 -11.29 5.07
C ALA A 263 -14.83 -12.65 4.79
N ILE A 264 -14.41 -13.38 5.83
CA ILE A 264 -13.87 -14.74 5.69
C ILE A 264 -14.94 -15.68 5.12
N SER A 265 -16.18 -15.64 5.65
CA SER A 265 -17.27 -16.52 5.18
C SER A 265 -17.55 -16.31 3.68
N ARG A 266 -17.36 -15.11 3.17
CA ARG A 266 -17.67 -14.76 1.79
C ARG A 266 -16.48 -14.93 0.84
N TYR A 267 -15.28 -14.59 1.27
CA TYR A 267 -14.08 -14.46 0.43
C TYR A 267 -12.93 -15.39 0.84
N GLY A 268 -13.06 -16.12 1.94
CA GLY A 268 -11.97 -16.91 2.51
C GLY A 268 -11.63 -18.19 1.74
N GLY A 269 -12.43 -18.62 0.76
CA GLY A 269 -12.11 -19.82 -0.01
C GLY A 269 -11.81 -21.04 0.89
N ALA A 270 -10.68 -21.70 0.65
CA ALA A 270 -10.20 -22.85 1.43
C ALA A 270 -9.84 -22.53 2.90
N ILE A 271 -9.71 -21.25 3.26
CA ILE A 271 -9.45 -20.81 4.64
C ILE A 271 -10.62 -21.16 5.56
N LYS A 272 -11.85 -21.27 5.02
CA LYS A 272 -13.04 -21.64 5.77
C LYS A 272 -12.92 -23.01 6.45
N GLU A 273 -12.20 -23.94 5.81
CA GLU A 273 -12.11 -25.33 6.27
C GLU A 273 -11.17 -25.50 7.46
N THR A 274 -10.17 -24.61 7.62
CA THR A 274 -9.18 -24.71 8.69
C THR A 274 -9.60 -24.06 10.02
N ASN A 275 -10.54 -23.10 9.99
CA ASN A 275 -10.96 -22.33 11.18
C ASN A 275 -12.25 -22.84 11.87
N ILE A 276 -12.88 -23.90 11.33
CA ILE A 276 -14.10 -24.50 11.94
C ILE A 276 -13.77 -25.58 12.98
N HIS A 277 -12.51 -25.96 13.11
CA HIS A 277 -12.07 -27.08 13.95
C HIS A 277 -11.06 -26.70 15.06
N ASN A 278 -10.97 -25.43 15.46
CA ASN A 278 -10.16 -25.03 16.63
C ASN A 278 -10.98 -24.21 17.61
#